data_482ad4a64edd3ea359af47b794c45d54
#
_entry.id   482ad4a64edd3ea359af47b794c45d54
#
_cell.length_a   1.000
_cell.length_b   1.000
_cell.length_c   1.000
_cell.angle_alpha   90.00
_cell.angle_beta   90.00
_cell.angle_gamma   90.00
#
_symmetry.space_group_name_H-M   'P 1'
#
loop_
_entity.id
_entity.type
_entity.pdbx_description
1 polymer ?
#
loop_
_entity_poly.entity_id
_entity_poly.type
_entity_poly.pdbx_seq_one_letter_code
_entity_poly.pdbx_strand_id
1 'polypeptide(L)'
;MTTTVWQAWREGTGCPLDAPRAVANEHWDLVAALSISSLYLATNQTYRGHCQLVFDGRHACRADQLTMDEWRAFSEDLFAAQQAILHVTRPDHLNVELLGNVVPHLHWHIIPRYFGDPRWGMPIWTTPLSAMPETRLEDHDRNALLAAIRAAVRRSRR
;
A
#
# COMPACT_ATOMS: atom_id res chain seq x y z
N MET A 1 4.60 19.78 1.38
CA MET A 1 3.10 19.89 1.29
C MET A 1 2.65 21.00 2.24
N THR A 2 1.78 21.91 1.79
CA THR A 2 1.21 22.97 2.64
C THR A 2 -0.06 22.47 3.34
N THR A 3 -0.42 23.11 4.47
CA THR A 3 -1.66 22.80 5.21
C THR A 3 -2.90 22.95 4.32
N THR A 4 -2.91 23.94 3.43
CA THR A 4 -4.02 24.21 2.49
C THR A 4 -4.23 23.05 1.50
N VAL A 5 -3.14 22.50 0.93
CA VAL A 5 -3.23 21.36 0.01
C VAL A 5 -3.73 20.12 0.75
N TRP A 6 -3.23 19.86 1.95
CA TRP A 6 -3.69 18.73 2.76
C TRP A 6 -5.18 18.84 3.10
N GLN A 7 -5.66 20.06 3.44
CA GLN A 7 -7.07 20.31 3.73
C GLN A 7 -7.95 20.07 2.50
N ALA A 8 -7.53 20.56 1.32
CA ALA A 8 -8.25 20.31 0.07
C ALA A 8 -8.37 18.80 -0.23
N TRP A 9 -7.27 18.06 -0.06
CA TRP A 9 -7.28 16.60 -0.22
C TRP A 9 -8.20 15.91 0.78
N ARG A 10 -8.19 16.34 2.05
CA ARG A 10 -9.10 15.81 3.07
C ARG A 10 -10.58 16.02 2.74
N GLU A 11 -10.90 17.06 2.00
CA GLU A 11 -12.24 17.36 1.50
C GLU A 11 -12.54 16.71 0.13
N GLY A 12 -11.65 15.85 -0.36
CA GLY A 12 -11.80 15.15 -1.63
C GLY A 12 -11.45 16.01 -2.86
N THR A 13 -10.87 17.20 -2.67
CA THR A 13 -10.52 18.05 -3.80
C THR A 13 -9.10 17.77 -4.27
N GLY A 14 -8.96 17.09 -5.42
CA GLY A 14 -7.70 16.78 -6.06
C GLY A 14 -6.81 15.81 -5.26
N CYS A 15 -7.41 14.94 -4.46
CA CYS A 15 -6.68 13.92 -3.72
C CYS A 15 -5.99 12.95 -4.68
N PRO A 16 -4.66 12.72 -4.57
CA PRO A 16 -3.92 11.87 -5.49
C PRO A 16 -4.27 10.38 -5.38
N LEU A 17 -4.96 9.98 -4.31
CA LEU A 17 -5.41 8.61 -4.10
C LEU A 17 -6.90 8.38 -4.44
N ASP A 18 -7.61 9.39 -4.95
CA ASP A 18 -8.94 9.17 -5.52
C ASP A 18 -8.85 8.43 -6.85
N ALA A 19 -9.83 7.56 -7.11
CA ALA A 19 -9.94 6.87 -8.40
C ALA A 19 -10.55 7.81 -9.47
N PRO A 20 -10.21 7.67 -10.75
CA PRO A 20 -9.25 6.71 -11.30
C PRO A 20 -7.80 7.15 -11.10
N ARG A 21 -6.91 6.19 -10.83
CA ARG A 21 -5.45 6.42 -10.70
C ARG A 21 -4.68 5.82 -11.86
N ALA A 22 -3.46 6.33 -12.11
CA ALA A 22 -2.55 5.71 -13.06
C ALA A 22 -2.18 4.27 -12.64
N VAL A 23 -2.00 3.39 -13.63
CA VAL A 23 -1.56 2.01 -13.39
C VAL A 23 -0.11 1.94 -12.92
N ALA A 24 0.68 2.98 -13.20
CA ALA A 24 2.05 3.13 -12.72
C ALA A 24 2.39 4.61 -12.59
N ASN A 25 3.24 4.95 -11.63
CA ASN A 25 3.84 6.28 -11.48
C ASN A 25 5.24 6.15 -10.85
N GLU A 26 5.88 7.27 -10.52
CA GLU A 26 7.23 7.26 -9.93
C GLU A 26 7.33 6.54 -8.57
N HIS A 27 6.21 6.30 -7.88
CA HIS A 27 6.19 5.73 -6.55
C HIS A 27 5.55 4.34 -6.47
N TRP A 28 4.60 4.00 -7.38
CA TRP A 28 3.73 2.84 -7.25
C TRP A 28 3.36 2.21 -8.60
N ASP A 29 3.32 0.87 -8.65
CA ASP A 29 2.83 0.07 -9.77
C ASP A 29 1.57 -0.72 -9.34
N LEU A 30 0.51 -0.66 -10.13
CA LEU A 30 -0.72 -1.40 -9.87
C LEU A 30 -0.48 -2.91 -9.94
N VAL A 31 -0.71 -3.59 -8.82
CA VAL A 31 -0.73 -5.07 -8.75
C VAL A 31 -2.08 -5.59 -9.23
N ALA A 32 -3.17 -5.17 -8.59
CA ALA A 32 -4.53 -5.64 -8.90
C ALA A 32 -5.58 -4.66 -8.36
N ALA A 33 -6.71 -4.55 -9.08
CA ALA A 33 -7.95 -4.08 -8.50
C ALA A 33 -8.62 -5.26 -7.75
N LEU A 34 -9.16 -4.98 -6.56
CA LEU A 34 -9.82 -5.94 -5.70
C LEU A 34 -11.33 -5.65 -5.63
N SER A 35 -12.00 -5.97 -4.51
CA SER A 35 -13.46 -5.77 -4.45
C SER A 35 -13.83 -4.30 -4.26
N ILE A 36 -13.14 -3.60 -3.37
CA ILE A 36 -13.40 -2.20 -3.01
C ILE A 36 -12.11 -1.39 -2.89
N SER A 37 -11.00 -1.96 -3.31
CA SER A 37 -9.66 -1.37 -3.19
C SER A 37 -8.75 -1.76 -4.34
N SER A 38 -7.62 -1.06 -4.47
CA SER A 38 -6.54 -1.39 -5.40
C SER A 38 -5.23 -1.59 -4.66
N LEU A 39 -4.53 -2.68 -4.97
CA LEU A 39 -3.21 -3.00 -4.43
C LEU A 39 -2.14 -2.48 -5.37
N TYR A 40 -1.19 -1.74 -4.81
CA TYR A 40 -0.02 -1.19 -5.51
C TYR A 40 1.28 -1.68 -4.88
N LEU A 41 2.28 -1.98 -5.70
CA LEU A 41 3.65 -2.28 -5.28
C LEU A 41 4.46 -0.98 -5.26
N ALA A 42 5.17 -0.69 -4.18
CA ALA A 42 6.08 0.45 -4.10
C ALA A 42 7.23 0.31 -5.12
N THR A 43 7.67 1.41 -5.73
CA THR A 43 8.90 1.43 -6.54
C THR A 43 10.15 1.38 -5.67
N ASN A 44 10.09 1.96 -4.45
CA ASN A 44 11.14 1.80 -3.45
C ASN A 44 10.97 0.45 -2.74
N GLN A 45 11.90 -0.46 -2.97
CA GLN A 45 11.93 -1.83 -2.46
C GLN A 45 12.98 -2.05 -1.35
N THR A 46 13.33 -1.01 -0.60
CA THR A 46 14.15 -1.13 0.62
C THR A 46 13.54 -2.17 1.58
N TYR A 47 12.22 -2.22 1.63
CA TYR A 47 11.44 -3.29 2.26
C TYR A 47 10.80 -4.11 1.14
N ARG A 48 11.48 -5.17 0.70
CA ARG A 48 11.08 -5.95 -0.47
C ARG A 48 9.64 -6.48 -0.35
N GLY A 49 8.81 -6.10 -1.30
CA GLY A 49 7.39 -6.44 -1.31
C GLY A 49 6.49 -5.43 -0.61
N HIS A 50 7.01 -4.24 -0.23
CA HIS A 50 6.19 -3.16 0.31
C HIS A 50 5.08 -2.80 -0.67
N CYS A 51 3.84 -2.90 -0.21
CA CYS A 51 2.64 -2.57 -0.97
C CYS A 51 1.78 -1.54 -0.24
N GLN A 52 0.94 -0.88 -1.01
CA GLN A 52 -0.12 0.00 -0.52
C GLN A 52 -1.47 -0.51 -1.03
N LEU A 53 -2.44 -0.69 -0.14
CA LEU A 53 -3.82 -1.04 -0.48
C LEU A 53 -4.70 0.19 -0.29
N VAL A 54 -5.18 0.76 -1.40
CA VAL A 54 -5.94 2.01 -1.41
C VAL A 54 -7.43 1.72 -1.56
N PHE A 55 -8.24 2.29 -0.70
CA PHE A 55 -9.69 2.21 -0.77
C PHE A 55 -10.22 2.97 -2.00
N ASP A 56 -11.11 2.35 -2.78
CA ASP A 56 -11.61 2.88 -4.06
C ASP A 56 -13.10 3.23 -4.05
N GLY A 57 -13.86 2.81 -3.03
CA GLY A 57 -15.31 2.95 -3.03
C GLY A 57 -15.79 4.39 -3.14
N ARG A 58 -15.10 5.30 -2.48
CA ARG A 58 -15.30 6.75 -2.49
C ARG A 58 -14.17 7.44 -1.74
N HIS A 59 -14.11 8.77 -1.74
CA HIS A 59 -13.18 9.47 -0.88
C HIS A 59 -13.53 9.23 0.59
N ALA A 60 -12.59 8.69 1.35
CA ALA A 60 -12.66 8.51 2.79
C ALA A 60 -11.27 8.63 3.40
N CYS A 61 -11.15 9.35 4.50
CA CYS A 61 -9.86 9.59 5.18
C CYS A 61 -9.62 8.66 6.37
N ARG A 62 -10.69 8.13 6.97
CA ARG A 62 -10.65 7.35 8.20
C ARG A 62 -11.64 6.18 8.16
N ALA A 63 -11.33 5.12 8.88
CA ALA A 63 -12.14 3.90 8.91
C ALA A 63 -13.56 4.14 9.46
N ASP A 64 -13.72 5.08 10.41
CA ASP A 64 -15.03 5.43 10.99
C ASP A 64 -15.98 6.12 10.00
N GLN A 65 -15.49 6.53 8.84
CA GLN A 65 -16.31 7.06 7.76
C GLN A 65 -16.92 5.97 6.85
N LEU A 66 -16.46 4.71 6.99
CA LEU A 66 -16.99 3.59 6.22
C LEU A 66 -18.27 3.01 6.84
N THR A 67 -19.14 2.47 6.00
CA THR A 67 -20.17 1.54 6.46
C THR A 67 -19.53 0.22 6.91
N MET A 68 -20.25 -0.59 7.69
CA MET A 68 -19.76 -1.90 8.13
C MET A 68 -19.51 -2.86 6.94
N ASP A 69 -20.27 -2.74 5.87
CA ASP A 69 -20.07 -3.57 4.68
C ASP A 69 -18.85 -3.12 3.88
N GLU A 70 -18.62 -1.81 3.73
CA GLU A 70 -17.38 -1.27 3.14
C GLU A 70 -16.15 -1.69 3.96
N TRP A 71 -16.23 -1.57 5.29
CA TRP A 71 -15.14 -1.98 6.18
C TRP A 71 -14.83 -3.47 6.08
N ARG A 72 -15.89 -4.31 6.04
CA ARG A 72 -15.73 -5.76 5.87
C ARG A 72 -15.06 -6.09 4.54
N ALA A 73 -15.56 -5.53 3.43
CA ALA A 73 -14.99 -5.76 2.12
C ALA A 73 -13.53 -5.28 2.02
N PHE A 74 -13.22 -4.10 2.60
CA PHE A 74 -11.86 -3.57 2.63
C PHE A 74 -10.91 -4.42 3.50
N SER A 75 -11.42 -5.00 4.61
CA SER A 75 -10.67 -5.92 5.47
C SER A 75 -10.41 -7.27 4.78
N GLU A 76 -11.36 -7.78 4.00
CA GLU A 76 -11.21 -8.99 3.20
C GLU A 76 -10.17 -8.79 2.08
N ASP A 77 -10.20 -7.65 1.40
CA ASP A 77 -9.18 -7.26 0.43
C ASP A 77 -7.78 -7.17 1.09
N LEU A 78 -7.69 -6.58 2.28
CA LEU A 78 -6.46 -6.53 3.07
C LEU A 78 -5.93 -7.91 3.42
N PHE A 79 -6.81 -8.81 3.86
CA PHE A 79 -6.42 -10.18 4.20
C PHE A 79 -5.85 -10.91 2.97
N ALA A 80 -6.53 -10.81 1.82
CA ALA A 80 -6.06 -11.41 0.58
C ALA A 80 -4.70 -10.85 0.13
N ALA A 81 -4.50 -9.52 0.25
CA ALA A 81 -3.23 -8.87 -0.06
C ALA A 81 -2.09 -9.36 0.87
N GLN A 82 -2.34 -9.46 2.19
CA GLN A 82 -1.37 -9.97 3.15
C GLN A 82 -0.95 -11.41 2.82
N GLN A 83 -1.93 -12.31 2.58
CA GLN A 83 -1.65 -13.70 2.23
C GLN A 83 -0.78 -13.81 0.96
N ALA A 84 -1.08 -13.00 -0.06
CA ALA A 84 -0.31 -13.00 -1.29
C ALA A 84 1.13 -12.50 -1.07
N ILE A 85 1.31 -11.41 -0.33
CA ILE A 85 2.62 -10.84 -0.04
C ILE A 85 3.44 -11.81 0.80
N LEU A 86 2.89 -12.37 1.88
CA LEU A 86 3.55 -13.38 2.72
C LEU A 86 4.00 -14.59 1.91
N HIS A 87 3.14 -15.10 1.03
CA HIS A 87 3.46 -16.24 0.18
C HIS A 87 4.64 -15.98 -0.76
N VAL A 88 4.67 -14.79 -1.38
CA VAL A 88 5.68 -14.44 -2.39
C VAL A 88 7.00 -14.00 -1.77
N THR A 89 6.95 -13.19 -0.71
CA THR A 89 8.14 -12.53 -0.17
C THR A 89 8.75 -13.26 1.02
N ARG A 90 7.98 -14.10 1.72
CA ARG A 90 8.41 -14.90 2.88
C ARG A 90 9.19 -14.08 3.91
N PRO A 91 8.64 -12.98 4.43
CA PRO A 91 9.31 -12.13 5.38
C PRO A 91 9.32 -12.77 6.77
N ASP A 92 10.18 -12.29 7.67
CA ASP A 92 10.19 -12.68 9.07
C ASP A 92 9.00 -12.11 9.84
N HIS A 93 8.50 -10.93 9.40
CA HIS A 93 7.30 -10.29 9.97
C HIS A 93 6.61 -9.41 8.92
N LEU A 94 5.35 -9.02 9.18
CA LEU A 94 4.59 -8.11 8.34
C LEU A 94 4.01 -6.97 9.18
N ASN A 95 4.45 -5.73 8.93
CA ASN A 95 3.79 -4.56 9.46
C ASN A 95 2.61 -4.18 8.56
N VAL A 96 1.47 -3.88 9.19
CA VAL A 96 0.27 -3.40 8.50
C VAL A 96 -0.18 -2.13 9.20
N GLU A 97 -0.18 -1.02 8.47
CA GLU A 97 -0.31 0.31 9.06
C GLU A 97 -1.34 1.15 8.31
N LEU A 98 -2.26 1.79 9.05
CA LEU A 98 -3.28 2.69 8.55
C LEU A 98 -2.97 4.11 9.07
N LEU A 99 -2.32 4.93 8.27
CA LEU A 99 -1.80 6.22 8.73
C LEU A 99 -2.58 7.43 8.19
N GLY A 100 -2.55 7.70 6.88
CA GLY A 100 -3.26 8.83 6.26
C GLY A 100 -2.72 10.23 6.58
N ASN A 101 -1.55 10.35 7.24
CA ASN A 101 -1.01 11.64 7.68
C ASN A 101 -0.50 12.52 6.55
N VAL A 102 0.10 11.91 5.52
CA VAL A 102 0.65 12.63 4.35
C VAL A 102 -0.45 12.84 3.32
N VAL A 103 -1.12 11.76 2.92
CA VAL A 103 -2.29 11.84 2.04
C VAL A 103 -3.51 11.39 2.85
N PRO A 104 -4.47 12.30 3.13
CA PRO A 104 -5.66 12.00 3.91
C PRO A 104 -6.68 11.23 3.06
N HIS A 105 -6.36 10.00 2.75
CA HIS A 105 -7.18 9.02 2.04
C HIS A 105 -6.96 7.65 2.68
N LEU A 106 -7.98 6.87 2.80
CA LEU A 106 -7.93 5.59 3.48
C LEU A 106 -7.10 4.58 2.68
N HIS A 107 -5.96 4.21 3.23
CA HIS A 107 -5.06 3.22 2.62
C HIS A 107 -4.23 2.50 3.69
N TRP A 108 -3.95 1.22 3.44
CA TRP A 108 -3.04 0.43 4.24
C TRP A 108 -1.65 0.42 3.61
N HIS A 109 -0.61 0.54 4.44
CA HIS A 109 0.73 0.11 4.10
C HIS A 109 0.91 -1.33 4.57
N ILE A 110 1.39 -2.20 3.69
CA ILE A 110 1.69 -3.61 3.96
C ILE A 110 3.17 -3.79 3.72
N ILE A 111 3.94 -3.90 4.81
CA ILE A 111 5.40 -3.77 4.77
C ILE A 111 6.03 -5.06 5.27
N PRO A 112 6.58 -5.89 4.36
CA PRO A 112 7.39 -7.04 4.76
C PRO A 112 8.64 -6.60 5.52
N ARG A 113 8.92 -7.29 6.63
CA ARG A 113 10.06 -7.01 7.50
C ARG A 113 10.98 -8.22 7.54
N TYR A 114 12.27 -7.96 7.47
CA TYR A 114 13.32 -8.98 7.43
C TYR A 114 14.33 -8.74 8.54
N PHE A 115 14.83 -9.80 9.19
CA PHE A 115 15.93 -9.66 10.13
C PHE A 115 17.11 -8.95 9.48
N GLY A 116 17.57 -7.88 10.10
CA GLY A 116 18.64 -7.04 9.55
C GLY A 116 18.17 -5.93 8.61
N ASP A 117 16.86 -5.74 8.40
CA ASP A 117 16.38 -4.53 7.71
C ASP A 117 16.78 -3.25 8.49
N PRO A 118 16.87 -2.07 7.82
CA PRO A 118 17.40 -0.85 8.43
C PRO A 118 16.67 -0.39 9.71
N ARG A 119 15.46 -0.90 9.96
CA ARG A 119 14.60 -0.51 11.09
C ARG A 119 13.97 -1.70 11.80
N TRP A 120 14.65 -2.86 11.82
CA TRP A 120 14.15 -4.00 12.59
C TRP A 120 13.84 -3.62 14.03
N GLY A 121 12.63 -3.98 14.52
CA GLY A 121 12.15 -3.64 15.85
C GLY A 121 11.49 -2.26 15.98
N MET A 122 11.49 -1.43 14.92
CA MET A 122 10.91 -0.09 14.90
C MET A 122 10.00 0.11 13.66
N PRO A 123 8.97 0.97 13.73
CA PRO A 123 8.24 1.40 12.54
C PRO A 123 9.17 2.08 11.53
N ILE A 124 8.96 1.85 10.24
CA ILE A 124 9.84 2.43 9.20
C ILE A 124 9.80 3.96 9.19
N TRP A 125 8.69 4.56 9.56
CA TRP A 125 8.41 6.01 9.55
C TRP A 125 9.13 6.79 10.66
N THR A 126 9.84 6.13 11.55
CA THR A 126 10.74 6.80 12.52
C THR A 126 11.97 7.41 11.84
N THR A 127 12.25 7.05 10.59
CA THR A 127 13.20 7.73 9.73
C THR A 127 12.49 8.83 8.96
N PRO A 128 13.00 10.08 8.93
CA PRO A 128 12.46 11.11 8.05
C PRO A 128 12.44 10.64 6.58
N LEU A 129 11.39 10.98 5.82
CA LEU A 129 11.25 10.55 4.43
C LEU A 129 12.47 10.93 3.57
N SER A 130 13.08 12.10 3.83
CA SER A 130 14.29 12.56 3.14
C SER A 130 15.57 11.78 3.45
N ALA A 131 15.55 10.96 4.51
CA ALA A 131 16.67 10.12 4.94
C ALA A 131 16.36 8.62 4.79
N MET A 132 15.19 8.27 4.25
CA MET A 132 14.87 6.88 3.97
C MET A 132 15.78 6.31 2.88
N PRO A 133 16.34 5.11 3.08
CA PRO A 133 17.04 4.42 2.01
C PRO A 133 16.13 4.23 0.80
N GLU A 134 16.68 4.33 -0.39
CA GLU A 134 15.97 4.02 -1.62
C GLU A 134 16.66 2.90 -2.36
N THR A 135 15.96 1.79 -2.51
CA THR A 135 16.39 0.63 -3.28
C THR A 135 15.40 0.42 -4.42
N ARG A 136 15.86 0.57 -5.65
CA ARG A 136 15.07 0.26 -6.84
C ARG A 136 15.52 -1.08 -7.40
N LEU A 137 14.58 -1.94 -7.72
CA LEU A 137 14.86 -3.18 -8.44
C LEU A 137 15.06 -2.88 -9.92
N GLU A 138 15.90 -3.68 -10.55
CA GLU A 138 15.98 -3.72 -12.01
C GLU A 138 14.60 -4.08 -12.59
N ASP A 139 14.28 -3.62 -13.78
CA ASP A 139 12.96 -3.79 -14.40
C ASP A 139 12.53 -5.26 -14.47
N HIS A 140 13.46 -6.17 -14.75
CA HIS A 140 13.17 -7.60 -14.77
C HIS A 140 12.69 -8.12 -13.43
N ASP A 141 13.39 -7.81 -12.34
CA ASP A 141 13.08 -8.28 -10.99
C ASP A 141 11.83 -7.63 -10.45
N ARG A 142 11.63 -6.34 -10.75
CA ARG A 142 10.41 -5.60 -10.41
C ARG A 142 9.19 -6.22 -11.09
N ASN A 143 9.27 -6.50 -12.39
CA ASN A 143 8.18 -7.10 -13.15
C ASN A 143 7.89 -8.53 -12.68
N ALA A 144 8.92 -9.31 -12.34
CA ALA A 144 8.77 -10.65 -11.79
C ALA A 144 8.06 -10.62 -10.44
N LEU A 145 8.45 -9.71 -9.53
CA LEU A 145 7.81 -9.54 -8.22
C LEU A 145 6.35 -9.11 -8.37
N LEU A 146 6.08 -8.12 -9.23
CA LEU A 146 4.74 -7.64 -9.54
C LEU A 146 3.83 -8.77 -10.05
N ALA A 147 4.32 -9.56 -11.01
CA ALA A 147 3.59 -10.69 -11.57
C ALA A 147 3.33 -11.79 -10.53
N ALA A 148 4.30 -12.09 -9.68
CA ALA A 148 4.18 -13.10 -8.62
C ALA A 148 3.11 -12.70 -7.59
N ILE A 149 3.12 -11.44 -7.10
CA ILE A 149 2.12 -10.96 -6.14
C ILE A 149 0.73 -10.94 -6.81
N ARG A 150 0.62 -10.46 -8.05
CA ARG A 150 -0.64 -10.48 -8.82
C ARG A 150 -1.23 -11.89 -8.95
N ALA A 151 -0.40 -12.87 -9.26
CA ALA A 151 -0.83 -14.27 -9.36
C ALA A 151 -1.27 -14.83 -7.99
N ALA A 152 -0.58 -14.47 -6.92
CA ALA A 152 -0.92 -14.91 -5.57
C ALA A 152 -2.25 -14.31 -5.09
N VAL A 153 -2.50 -13.01 -5.31
CA VAL A 153 -3.77 -12.34 -5.00
C VAL A 153 -4.95 -13.04 -5.67
N ARG A 154 -4.80 -13.40 -6.95
CA ARG A 154 -5.86 -14.13 -7.68
C ARG A 154 -6.19 -15.49 -7.07
N ARG A 155 -5.20 -16.17 -6.47
CA ARG A 155 -5.41 -17.47 -5.79
C ARG A 155 -6.09 -17.30 -4.43
N SER A 156 -5.74 -16.28 -3.67
CA SER A 156 -6.30 -16.04 -2.33
C SER A 156 -7.79 -15.61 -2.35
N ARG A 157 -8.32 -15.27 -3.53
CA ARG A 157 -9.73 -14.85 -3.72
C ARG A 157 -10.63 -15.98 -4.29
N ARG A 158 -10.12 -17.17 -4.44
CA ARG A 158 -10.89 -18.37 -4.86
C ARG A 158 -11.29 -19.22 -3.67
#